data_60eaf5f032f14650734ecbe0290df439
#
_entry.id   60eaf5f032f14650734ecbe0290df439
#
_cell.length_a   1.000
_cell.length_b   1.000
_cell.length_c   1.000
_cell.angle_alpha   90.00
_cell.angle_beta   90.00
_cell.angle_gamma   90.00
#
_symmetry.space_group_name_H-M   'P 1'
#
loop_
_entity.id
_entity.type
_entity.pdbx_description
1 polymer ?
#
loop_
_entity_poly.entity_id
_entity_poly.type
_entity_poly.pdbx_seq_one_letter_code
_entity_poly.pdbx_strand_id
1 'polypeptide(L)'
;MIPLINQLKKERHRQVAIAQDFLITELYRFFPQAVFHGGTAIWRCFHGGRFSEDLNVYIEKDKDQIERLFTSLQQKGMNVIKKKVSANSLYSKIEFDRHIVSLEAVFKKVKGTLAEYEKVDGNILMVYSLTSNQFIEEKVEAYLGRKKIRDLYDIFFLLSKADRLPKVVAALQKLLAEFSLPEDETDLKSILLEGAMPDSKNMIEYIRRWVQKNI
;
A
#
# COMPACT_ATOMS: atom_id res chain seq x y z
N MET A 1 -10.92 20.72 -0.23
CA MET A 1 -9.73 19.83 -0.46
C MET A 1 -9.54 19.71 -1.97
N ILE A 2 -8.30 19.75 -2.48
CA ILE A 2 -8.03 19.56 -3.93
C ILE A 2 -8.17 18.07 -4.21
N PRO A 3 -9.02 17.64 -5.16
CA PRO A 3 -9.15 16.23 -5.51
C PRO A 3 -7.80 15.60 -5.87
N LEU A 4 -7.60 14.34 -5.47
CA LEU A 4 -6.33 13.64 -5.63
C LEU A 4 -5.87 13.58 -7.10
N ILE A 5 -6.81 13.49 -8.05
CA ILE A 5 -6.51 13.50 -9.49
C ILE A 5 -5.69 14.72 -9.92
N ASN A 6 -5.93 15.89 -9.30
CA ASN A 6 -5.26 17.14 -9.64
C ASN A 6 -3.86 17.24 -9.00
N GLN A 7 -3.55 16.40 -8.02
CA GLN A 7 -2.23 16.31 -7.40
C GLN A 7 -1.29 15.40 -8.21
N LEU A 8 -1.85 14.50 -9.04
CA LEU A 8 -1.09 13.57 -9.87
C LEU A 8 -0.57 14.27 -11.15
N LYS A 9 0.74 14.43 -11.26
CA LYS A 9 1.39 15.14 -12.38
C LYS A 9 1.48 14.28 -13.65
N LYS A 10 1.65 12.95 -13.51
CA LYS A 10 1.82 12.04 -14.64
C LYS A 10 0.46 11.45 -15.03
N GLU A 11 0.13 11.52 -16.32
CA GLU A 11 -1.13 10.98 -16.84
C GLU A 11 -1.26 9.46 -16.54
N ARG A 12 -0.18 8.71 -16.70
CA ARG A 12 -0.17 7.29 -16.32
C ARG A 12 -0.59 7.07 -14.86
N HIS A 13 -0.12 7.93 -13.93
CA HIS A 13 -0.50 7.79 -12.51
C HIS A 13 -1.99 8.09 -12.29
N ARG A 14 -2.56 9.05 -13.03
CA ARG A 14 -4.00 9.37 -12.98
C ARG A 14 -4.84 8.16 -13.42
N GLN A 15 -4.49 7.58 -14.56
CA GLN A 15 -5.23 6.45 -15.12
C GLN A 15 -5.12 5.20 -14.25
N VAL A 16 -3.94 4.89 -13.73
CA VAL A 16 -3.75 3.79 -12.77
C VAL A 16 -4.59 4.05 -11.50
N ALA A 17 -4.60 5.27 -10.98
CA ALA A 17 -5.37 5.62 -9.79
C ALA A 17 -6.89 5.51 -10.00
N ILE A 18 -7.39 5.87 -11.19
CA ILE A 18 -8.80 5.66 -11.59
C ILE A 18 -9.12 4.15 -11.63
N ALA A 19 -8.26 3.35 -12.25
CA ALA A 19 -8.44 1.89 -12.30
C ALA A 19 -8.42 1.26 -10.90
N GLN A 20 -7.57 1.77 -9.99
CA GLN A 20 -7.55 1.35 -8.58
C GLN A 20 -8.88 1.63 -7.88
N ASP A 21 -9.47 2.80 -8.10
CA ASP A 21 -10.75 3.16 -7.49
C ASP A 21 -11.90 2.25 -7.94
N PHE A 22 -11.92 1.89 -9.23
CA PHE A 22 -12.86 0.90 -9.73
C PHE A 22 -12.65 -0.46 -9.08
N LEU A 23 -11.41 -0.92 -9.07
CA LEU A 23 -11.06 -2.25 -8.58
C LEU A 23 -11.31 -2.39 -7.08
N ILE A 24 -10.92 -1.40 -6.26
CA ILE A 24 -11.14 -1.45 -4.81
C ILE A 24 -12.63 -1.35 -4.47
N THR A 25 -13.39 -0.52 -5.18
CA THR A 25 -14.83 -0.40 -5.00
C THR A 25 -15.53 -1.72 -5.27
N GLU A 26 -15.14 -2.41 -6.36
CA GLU A 26 -15.72 -3.70 -6.71
C GLU A 26 -15.27 -4.80 -5.75
N LEU A 27 -14.00 -4.80 -5.34
CA LEU A 27 -13.49 -5.75 -4.34
C LEU A 27 -14.32 -5.74 -3.05
N TYR A 28 -14.61 -4.55 -2.51
CA TYR A 28 -15.35 -4.44 -1.25
C TYR A 28 -16.83 -4.84 -1.35
N ARG A 29 -17.40 -4.92 -2.56
CA ARG A 29 -18.74 -5.49 -2.78
C ARG A 29 -18.77 -7.00 -2.55
N PHE A 30 -17.68 -7.70 -2.87
CA PHE A 30 -17.57 -9.15 -2.71
C PHE A 30 -16.85 -9.54 -1.41
N PHE A 31 -15.91 -8.73 -0.97
CA PHE A 31 -15.10 -8.95 0.23
C PHE A 31 -15.19 -7.74 1.19
N PRO A 32 -16.35 -7.52 1.85
CA PRO A 32 -16.56 -6.33 2.68
C PRO A 32 -15.65 -6.30 3.92
N GLN A 33 -15.05 -7.44 4.29
CA GLN A 33 -14.09 -7.56 5.40
C GLN A 33 -12.63 -7.62 4.92
N ALA A 34 -12.37 -7.37 3.64
CA ALA A 34 -11.01 -7.28 3.13
C ALA A 34 -10.20 -6.24 3.91
N VAL A 35 -8.96 -6.56 4.27
CA VAL A 35 -8.06 -5.60 4.93
C VAL A 35 -7.05 -5.11 3.92
N PHE A 36 -7.15 -3.85 3.55
CA PHE A 36 -6.30 -3.19 2.57
C PHE A 36 -4.95 -2.87 3.20
N HIS A 37 -3.87 -3.23 2.51
CA HIS A 37 -2.51 -3.00 2.98
C HIS A 37 -1.55 -2.62 1.85
N GLY A 38 -0.24 -2.59 2.12
CA GLY A 38 0.77 -2.23 1.13
C GLY A 38 0.89 -0.73 0.87
N GLY A 39 1.66 -0.37 -0.17
CA GLY A 39 1.98 1.03 -0.47
C GLY A 39 0.78 1.87 -0.87
N THR A 40 -0.18 1.30 -1.60
CA THR A 40 -1.38 2.02 -2.03
C THR A 40 -2.31 2.33 -0.85
N ALA A 41 -2.40 1.44 0.13
CA ALA A 41 -3.14 1.73 1.36
C ALA A 41 -2.50 2.89 2.16
N ILE A 42 -1.16 2.91 2.26
CA ILE A 42 -0.45 4.03 2.91
C ILE A 42 -0.72 5.33 2.15
N TRP A 43 -0.66 5.30 0.83
CA TRP A 43 -0.93 6.48 0.01
C TRP A 43 -2.37 6.97 0.16
N ARG A 44 -3.36 6.09 -0.01
CA ARG A 44 -4.79 6.45 -0.10
C ARG A 44 -5.47 6.66 1.26
N CYS A 45 -5.04 5.93 2.29
CA CYS A 45 -5.67 5.98 3.61
C CYS A 45 -4.89 6.82 4.64
N PHE A 46 -3.59 7.05 4.39
CA PHE A 46 -2.75 7.83 5.30
C PHE A 46 -2.17 9.08 4.65
N HIS A 47 -2.59 9.42 3.42
CA HIS A 47 -2.05 10.53 2.62
C HIS A 47 -0.54 10.44 2.42
N GLY A 48 -0.05 9.23 2.12
CA GLY A 48 1.37 8.96 1.87
C GLY A 48 1.90 9.76 0.68
N GLY A 49 3.11 10.31 0.80
CA GLY A 49 3.71 11.22 -0.19
C GLY A 49 4.26 10.53 -1.45
N ARG A 50 4.02 9.23 -1.64
CA ARG A 50 4.47 8.51 -2.83
C ARG A 50 3.37 7.72 -3.52
N PHE A 51 3.46 7.66 -4.83
CA PHE A 51 2.59 6.83 -5.67
C PHE A 51 2.87 5.33 -5.49
N SER A 52 1.81 4.52 -5.58
CA SER A 52 1.89 3.07 -5.58
C SER A 52 0.88 2.49 -6.57
N GLU A 53 1.29 1.47 -7.34
CA GLU A 53 0.50 0.94 -8.45
C GLU A 53 -0.35 -0.28 -8.06
N ASP A 54 0.13 -1.11 -7.12
CA ASP A 54 -0.49 -2.40 -6.79
C ASP A 54 -1.51 -2.27 -5.67
N LEU A 55 -2.60 -3.03 -5.77
CA LEU A 55 -3.57 -3.20 -4.68
C LEU A 55 -3.26 -4.49 -3.93
N ASN A 56 -3.04 -4.37 -2.62
CA ASN A 56 -2.71 -5.50 -1.76
C ASN A 56 -3.79 -5.65 -0.67
N VAL A 57 -4.32 -6.85 -0.48
CA VAL A 57 -5.38 -7.11 0.50
C VAL A 57 -5.16 -8.43 1.24
N TYR A 58 -5.59 -8.48 2.48
CA TYR A 58 -5.86 -9.73 3.19
C TYR A 58 -7.34 -10.06 3.04
N ILE A 59 -7.66 -11.27 2.60
CA ILE A 59 -9.03 -11.78 2.51
C ILE A 59 -9.10 -13.22 3.02
N GLU A 60 -10.26 -13.66 3.44
CA GLU A 60 -10.54 -15.09 3.62
C GLU A 60 -10.69 -15.74 2.24
N LYS A 61 -10.17 -16.97 2.11
CA LYS A 61 -10.23 -17.70 0.84
C LYS A 61 -11.65 -18.16 0.58
N ASP A 62 -12.28 -17.60 -0.42
CA ASP A 62 -13.57 -18.01 -0.95
C ASP A 62 -13.48 -18.07 -2.48
N LYS A 63 -13.46 -19.27 -3.04
CA LYS A 63 -13.30 -19.48 -4.48
C LYS A 63 -14.47 -18.91 -5.27
N ASP A 64 -15.70 -19.09 -4.79
CA ASP A 64 -16.90 -18.64 -5.48
C ASP A 64 -16.98 -17.11 -5.48
N GLN A 65 -16.68 -16.48 -4.37
CA GLN A 65 -16.58 -15.02 -4.29
C GLN A 65 -15.48 -14.47 -5.21
N ILE A 66 -14.32 -15.14 -5.28
CA ILE A 66 -13.24 -14.75 -6.20
C ILE A 66 -13.73 -14.81 -7.64
N GLU A 67 -14.38 -15.91 -8.06
CA GLU A 67 -14.90 -16.03 -9.44
C GLU A 67 -15.96 -14.96 -9.75
N ARG A 68 -16.86 -14.71 -8.81
CA ARG A 68 -17.89 -13.66 -8.95
C ARG A 68 -17.28 -12.26 -9.06
N LEU A 69 -16.25 -11.95 -8.28
CA LEU A 69 -15.50 -10.68 -8.39
C LEU A 69 -14.93 -10.50 -9.80
N PHE A 70 -14.21 -11.51 -10.32
CA PHE A 70 -13.60 -11.41 -11.64
C PHE A 70 -14.62 -11.34 -12.77
N THR A 71 -15.72 -12.09 -12.67
CA THR A 71 -16.85 -11.98 -13.62
C THR A 71 -17.43 -10.56 -13.62
N SER A 72 -17.65 -9.98 -12.45
CA SER A 72 -18.16 -8.62 -12.32
C SER A 72 -17.20 -7.57 -12.90
N LEU A 73 -15.89 -7.72 -12.67
CA LEU A 73 -14.88 -6.84 -13.25
C LEU A 73 -14.93 -6.88 -14.79
N GLN A 74 -15.03 -8.07 -15.38
CA GLN A 74 -15.14 -8.24 -16.83
C GLN A 74 -16.42 -7.62 -17.40
N GLN A 75 -17.56 -7.81 -16.73
CA GLN A 75 -18.84 -7.19 -17.11
C GLN A 75 -18.79 -5.66 -17.07
N LYS A 76 -17.89 -5.08 -16.27
CA LYS A 76 -17.66 -3.64 -16.17
C LYS A 76 -16.54 -3.12 -17.08
N GLY A 77 -16.11 -3.93 -18.05
CA GLY A 77 -15.13 -3.54 -19.06
C GLY A 77 -13.67 -3.66 -18.61
N MET A 78 -13.39 -4.29 -17.48
CA MET A 78 -12.01 -4.60 -17.09
C MET A 78 -11.55 -5.90 -17.75
N ASN A 79 -10.37 -5.89 -18.37
CA ASN A 79 -9.78 -7.07 -18.99
C ASN A 79 -8.84 -7.78 -18.01
N VAL A 80 -9.13 -9.06 -17.71
CA VAL A 80 -8.30 -9.88 -16.82
C VAL A 80 -7.18 -10.51 -17.63
N ILE A 81 -5.99 -9.88 -17.63
CA ILE A 81 -4.79 -10.34 -18.36
C ILE A 81 -4.21 -11.60 -17.71
N LYS A 82 -4.19 -11.62 -16.38
CA LYS A 82 -3.63 -12.72 -15.60
C LYS A 82 -4.39 -12.93 -14.32
N LYS A 83 -4.66 -14.19 -14.00
CA LYS A 83 -5.24 -14.62 -12.73
C LYS A 83 -4.57 -15.92 -12.29
N LYS A 84 -3.99 -15.92 -11.11
CA LYS A 84 -3.38 -17.10 -10.49
C LYS A 84 -3.86 -17.20 -9.04
N VAL A 85 -4.58 -18.26 -8.74
CA VAL A 85 -5.04 -18.59 -7.39
C VAL A 85 -4.22 -19.77 -6.88
N SER A 86 -3.57 -19.60 -5.73
CA SER A 86 -2.79 -20.64 -5.05
C SER A 86 -3.49 -21.12 -3.77
N ALA A 87 -2.79 -21.92 -2.97
CA ALA A 87 -3.29 -22.31 -1.66
C ALA A 87 -3.44 -21.08 -0.74
N ASN A 88 -2.49 -20.13 -0.79
CA ASN A 88 -2.34 -19.05 0.19
C ASN A 88 -2.52 -17.64 -0.39
N SER A 89 -2.68 -17.50 -1.71
CA SER A 89 -2.72 -16.17 -2.35
C SER A 89 -3.48 -16.18 -3.68
N LEU A 90 -3.92 -14.98 -4.07
CA LEU A 90 -4.38 -14.61 -5.39
C LEU A 90 -3.41 -13.55 -5.94
N TYR A 91 -2.96 -13.73 -7.16
CA TYR A 91 -2.26 -12.72 -7.95
C TYR A 91 -3.01 -12.48 -9.26
N SER A 92 -3.27 -11.23 -9.60
CA SER A 92 -3.90 -10.90 -10.88
C SER A 92 -3.32 -9.62 -11.48
N LYS A 93 -3.40 -9.53 -12.81
CA LYS A 93 -3.19 -8.29 -13.58
C LYS A 93 -4.48 -7.98 -14.32
N ILE A 94 -4.97 -6.80 -14.09
CA ILE A 94 -6.25 -6.31 -14.61
C ILE A 94 -5.98 -5.04 -15.39
N GLU A 95 -6.41 -5.03 -16.64
CA GLU A 95 -6.30 -3.87 -17.51
C GLU A 95 -7.62 -3.09 -17.52
N PHE A 96 -7.52 -1.80 -17.36
CA PHE A 96 -8.60 -0.85 -17.52
C PHE A 96 -8.08 0.34 -18.35
N ASP A 97 -8.74 0.64 -19.45
CA ASP A 97 -8.34 1.72 -20.39
C ASP A 97 -6.84 1.71 -20.72
N ARG A 98 -6.31 0.54 -21.13
CA ARG A 98 -4.89 0.29 -21.48
C ARG A 98 -3.90 0.41 -20.31
N HIS A 99 -4.38 0.57 -19.08
CA HIS A 99 -3.53 0.66 -17.90
C HIS A 99 -3.71 -0.57 -17.03
N ILE A 100 -2.60 -1.13 -16.58
CA ILE A 100 -2.58 -2.37 -15.81
C ILE A 100 -2.45 -2.04 -14.33
N VAL A 101 -3.32 -2.66 -13.52
CA VAL A 101 -3.26 -2.68 -12.06
C VAL A 101 -3.11 -4.12 -11.60
N SER A 102 -2.20 -4.38 -10.67
CA SER A 102 -2.13 -5.67 -9.99
C SER A 102 -3.07 -5.69 -8.79
N LEU A 103 -3.83 -6.76 -8.63
CA LEU A 103 -4.50 -7.10 -7.39
C LEU A 103 -3.83 -8.34 -6.80
N GLU A 104 -3.28 -8.18 -5.62
CA GLU A 104 -2.63 -9.23 -4.85
C GLU A 104 -3.40 -9.45 -3.56
N ALA A 105 -3.86 -10.67 -3.33
CA ALA A 105 -4.52 -11.02 -2.09
C ALA A 105 -3.78 -12.15 -1.39
N VAL A 106 -3.54 -12.00 -0.09
CA VAL A 106 -3.07 -13.08 0.77
C VAL A 106 -4.26 -13.63 1.53
N PHE A 107 -4.44 -14.95 1.48
CA PHE A 107 -5.53 -15.64 2.18
C PHE A 107 -5.18 -15.78 3.67
N LYS A 108 -5.51 -14.74 4.42
CA LYS A 108 -5.21 -14.65 5.85
C LYS A 108 -6.27 -13.80 6.54
N LYS A 109 -6.75 -14.28 7.67
CA LYS A 109 -7.61 -13.49 8.54
C LYS A 109 -6.77 -12.50 9.33
N VAL A 110 -6.96 -11.21 9.07
CA VAL A 110 -6.28 -10.11 9.74
C VAL A 110 -7.34 -9.17 10.30
N LYS A 111 -7.13 -8.67 11.51
CA LYS A 111 -8.01 -7.64 12.09
C LYS A 111 -7.59 -6.28 11.52
N GLY A 112 -8.45 -5.70 10.71
CA GLY A 112 -8.30 -4.32 10.21
C GLY A 112 -9.00 -3.31 11.11
N THR A 113 -8.68 -2.05 10.87
CA THR A 113 -9.34 -0.87 11.45
C THR A 113 -9.98 -0.08 10.32
N LEU A 114 -11.16 0.51 10.54
CA LEU A 114 -11.80 1.37 9.55
C LEU A 114 -10.90 2.56 9.23
N ALA A 115 -10.73 2.82 7.94
CA ALA A 115 -9.94 3.89 7.39
C ALA A 115 -10.65 4.53 6.20
N GLU A 116 -10.38 5.79 5.96
CA GLU A 116 -10.88 6.55 4.82
C GLU A 116 -9.95 6.35 3.63
N TYR A 117 -10.44 5.69 2.58
CA TYR A 117 -9.75 5.59 1.30
C TYR A 117 -10.18 6.79 0.45
N GLU A 118 -9.26 7.72 0.19
CA GLU A 118 -9.50 8.86 -0.68
C GLU A 118 -9.47 8.42 -2.15
N LYS A 119 -10.58 8.58 -2.84
CA LYS A 119 -10.69 8.35 -4.29
C LYS A 119 -10.13 9.53 -5.07
N VAL A 120 -9.84 9.31 -6.35
CA VAL A 120 -9.26 10.35 -7.21
C VAL A 120 -10.17 11.57 -7.39
N ASP A 121 -11.47 11.38 -7.30
CA ASP A 121 -12.50 12.42 -7.40
C ASP A 121 -12.73 13.21 -6.08
N GLY A 122 -12.04 12.81 -5.01
CA GLY A 122 -12.18 13.37 -3.65
C GLY A 122 -13.26 12.70 -2.81
N ASN A 123 -14.04 11.75 -3.36
CA ASN A 123 -14.96 10.97 -2.57
C ASN A 123 -14.22 10.00 -1.64
N ILE A 124 -14.84 9.66 -0.53
CA ILE A 124 -14.28 8.73 0.47
C ILE A 124 -15.00 7.38 0.39
N LEU A 125 -14.21 6.32 0.35
CA LEU A 125 -14.67 4.95 0.54
C LEU A 125 -14.18 4.45 1.89
N MET A 126 -15.10 3.99 2.76
CA MET A 126 -14.70 3.35 4.01
C MET A 126 -14.20 1.95 3.75
N VAL A 127 -12.97 1.66 4.18
CA VAL A 127 -12.28 0.37 4.00
C VAL A 127 -11.73 -0.11 5.35
N TYR A 128 -11.49 -1.40 5.49
CA TYR A 128 -10.62 -1.87 6.56
C TYR A 128 -9.16 -1.82 6.09
N SER A 129 -8.28 -1.27 6.93
CA SER A 129 -6.85 -1.19 6.67
C SER A 129 -6.05 -1.55 7.91
N LEU A 130 -4.75 -1.75 7.73
CA LEU A 130 -3.82 -1.86 8.85
C LEU A 130 -3.67 -0.51 9.55
N THR A 131 -3.30 -0.52 10.82
CA THR A 131 -2.87 0.69 11.54
C THR A 131 -1.46 1.11 11.10
N SER A 132 -1.08 2.37 11.35
CA SER A 132 0.29 2.86 11.10
C SER A 132 1.36 1.97 11.74
N ASN A 133 1.09 1.48 12.95
CA ASN A 133 1.99 0.59 13.68
C ASN A 133 2.18 -0.76 12.97
N GLN A 134 1.08 -1.38 12.53
CA GLN A 134 1.13 -2.64 11.78
C GLN A 134 1.83 -2.47 10.43
N PHE A 135 1.61 -1.34 9.75
CA PHE A 135 2.34 -1.03 8.52
C PHE A 135 3.85 -0.91 8.75
N ILE A 136 4.28 -0.25 9.83
CA ILE A 136 5.71 -0.14 10.17
C ILE A 136 6.32 -1.53 10.35
N GLU A 137 5.66 -2.42 11.12
CA GLU A 137 6.12 -3.79 11.30
C GLU A 137 6.26 -4.53 9.96
N GLU A 138 5.25 -4.46 9.07
CA GLU A 138 5.32 -5.07 7.72
C GLU A 138 6.42 -4.46 6.85
N LYS A 139 6.58 -3.13 6.90
CA LYS A 139 7.57 -2.42 6.08
C LYS A 139 9.01 -2.66 6.54
N VAL A 140 9.22 -2.87 7.84
CA VAL A 140 10.52 -3.30 8.36
C VAL A 140 10.90 -4.67 7.80
N GLU A 141 10.03 -5.66 7.89
CA GLU A 141 10.28 -6.99 7.34
C GLU A 141 10.48 -6.94 5.81
N ALA A 142 9.69 -6.15 5.10
CA ALA A 142 9.82 -5.96 3.66
C ALA A 142 11.17 -5.33 3.30
N TYR A 143 11.60 -4.30 4.03
CA TYR A 143 12.88 -3.64 3.78
C TYR A 143 14.06 -4.56 4.04
N LEU A 144 14.07 -5.26 5.17
CA LEU A 144 15.14 -6.21 5.49
C LEU A 144 15.24 -7.34 4.46
N GLY A 145 14.10 -7.79 3.92
CA GLY A 145 14.05 -8.85 2.92
C GLY A 145 14.45 -8.44 1.51
N ARG A 146 14.18 -7.19 1.09
CA ARG A 146 14.36 -6.78 -0.32
C ARG A 146 15.07 -5.44 -0.54
N LYS A 147 15.41 -4.71 0.51
CA LYS A 147 16.21 -3.46 0.52
C LYS A 147 15.71 -2.39 -0.46
N LYS A 148 14.39 -2.25 -0.60
CA LYS A 148 13.80 -1.26 -1.50
C LYS A 148 13.54 0.07 -0.80
N ILE A 149 14.02 1.17 -1.40
CA ILE A 149 13.91 2.53 -0.83
C ILE A 149 12.47 2.91 -0.47
N ARG A 150 11.49 2.46 -1.25
CA ARG A 150 10.07 2.71 -1.00
C ARG A 150 9.58 2.18 0.35
N ASP A 151 10.15 1.06 0.84
CA ASP A 151 9.75 0.50 2.14
C ASP A 151 10.38 1.31 3.28
N LEU A 152 11.61 1.77 3.14
CA LEU A 152 12.24 2.68 4.09
C LEU A 152 11.51 4.03 4.16
N TYR A 153 11.12 4.56 3.00
CA TYR A 153 10.32 5.78 2.92
C TYR A 153 8.95 5.61 3.60
N ASP A 154 8.27 4.50 3.40
CA ASP A 154 6.99 4.22 4.06
C ASP A 154 7.13 4.18 5.58
N ILE A 155 8.19 3.55 6.11
CA ILE A 155 8.50 3.57 7.55
C ILE A 155 8.71 5.01 8.03
N PHE A 156 9.60 5.75 7.38
CA PHE A 156 9.91 7.14 7.70
C PHE A 156 8.65 8.02 7.75
N PHE A 157 7.80 7.92 6.73
CA PHE A 157 6.54 8.65 6.64
C PHE A 157 5.57 8.31 7.79
N LEU A 158 5.39 7.02 8.07
CA LEU A 158 4.43 6.54 9.05
C LEU A 158 4.82 6.83 10.49
N LEU A 159 6.09 7.09 10.79
CA LEU A 159 6.54 7.41 12.16
C LEU A 159 5.88 8.66 12.74
N SER A 160 5.46 9.61 11.90
CA SER A 160 4.71 10.78 12.35
C SER A 160 3.27 10.46 12.77
N LYS A 161 2.77 9.27 12.44
CA LYS A 161 1.39 8.77 12.68
C LYS A 161 1.38 7.54 13.59
N ALA A 162 2.52 7.12 14.09
CA ALA A 162 2.69 5.89 14.84
C ALA A 162 2.64 6.13 16.35
N ASP A 163 2.00 5.19 17.05
CA ASP A 163 2.11 5.09 18.50
C ASP A 163 3.37 4.32 18.89
N ARG A 164 3.92 4.63 20.06
CA ARG A 164 5.13 3.98 20.56
C ARG A 164 4.84 2.68 21.28
N LEU A 165 4.36 1.72 20.55
CA LEU A 165 4.13 0.39 21.08
C LEU A 165 5.45 -0.40 21.15
N PRO A 166 5.64 -1.27 22.14
CA PRO A 166 6.86 -2.08 22.27
C PRO A 166 7.22 -2.86 21.01
N LYS A 167 6.22 -3.38 20.29
CA LYS A 167 6.42 -4.11 19.02
C LYS A 167 7.01 -3.22 17.93
N VAL A 168 6.53 -1.98 17.79
CA VAL A 168 7.04 -1.03 16.81
C VAL A 168 8.48 -0.66 17.13
N VAL A 169 8.77 -0.37 18.42
CA VAL A 169 10.14 -0.06 18.86
C VAL A 169 11.08 -1.24 18.58
N ALA A 170 10.68 -2.46 18.91
CA ALA A 170 11.46 -3.67 18.64
C ALA A 170 11.72 -3.88 17.13
N ALA A 171 10.71 -3.68 16.28
CA ALA A 171 10.86 -3.78 14.84
C ALA A 171 11.85 -2.73 14.31
N LEU A 172 11.76 -1.49 14.77
CA LEU A 172 12.69 -0.42 14.37
C LEU A 172 14.11 -0.66 14.89
N GLN A 173 14.27 -1.20 16.10
CA GLN A 173 15.59 -1.61 16.63
C GLN A 173 16.22 -2.71 15.76
N LYS A 174 15.42 -3.70 15.34
CA LYS A 174 15.84 -4.74 14.37
C LYS A 174 16.30 -4.10 13.06
N LEU A 175 15.49 -3.18 12.51
CA LEU A 175 15.86 -2.43 11.29
C LEU A 175 17.21 -1.72 11.46
N LEU A 176 17.41 -0.99 12.57
CA LEU A 176 18.65 -0.24 12.82
C LEU A 176 19.87 -1.16 12.98
N ALA A 177 19.70 -2.33 13.57
CA ALA A 177 20.77 -3.32 13.76
C ALA A 177 21.18 -4.01 12.45
N GLU A 178 20.21 -4.30 11.57
CA GLU A 178 20.41 -5.05 10.31
C GLU A 178 20.42 -4.14 9.07
N PHE A 179 20.45 -2.82 9.26
CA PHE A 179 20.36 -1.85 8.17
C PHE A 179 21.50 -2.02 7.16
N SER A 180 21.12 -2.02 5.90
CA SER A 180 22.03 -1.86 4.76
C SER A 180 21.41 -0.87 3.77
N LEU A 181 22.22 -0.18 2.99
CA LEU A 181 21.75 0.79 2.02
C LEU A 181 20.75 0.17 1.02
N PRO A 182 19.73 0.93 0.61
CA PRO A 182 18.80 0.46 -0.42
C PRO A 182 19.50 0.28 -1.76
N GLU A 183 19.06 -0.70 -2.55
CA GLU A 183 19.60 -0.98 -3.86
C GLU A 183 19.11 -0.02 -4.96
N ASP A 184 18.01 0.67 -4.70
CA ASP A 184 17.24 1.47 -5.66
C ASP A 184 16.95 2.90 -5.14
N GLU A 185 17.91 3.52 -4.45
CA GLU A 185 17.68 4.83 -3.80
C GLU A 185 17.17 5.90 -4.78
N THR A 186 17.66 5.91 -6.01
CA THR A 186 17.26 6.86 -7.05
C THR A 186 15.82 6.70 -7.52
N ASP A 187 15.23 5.51 -7.34
CA ASP A 187 13.87 5.20 -7.80
C ASP A 187 12.81 5.98 -7.01
N LEU A 188 13.12 6.38 -5.78
CA LEU A 188 12.22 7.16 -4.94
C LEU A 188 11.74 8.45 -5.65
N LYS A 189 12.65 9.13 -6.34
CA LYS A 189 12.33 10.36 -7.09
C LYS A 189 11.23 10.16 -8.12
N SER A 190 11.16 8.98 -8.74
CA SER A 190 10.19 8.68 -9.79
C SER A 190 8.76 8.50 -9.28
N ILE A 191 8.60 8.14 -8.01
CA ILE A 191 7.33 7.81 -7.36
C ILE A 191 6.88 8.84 -6.32
N LEU A 192 7.73 9.79 -5.91
CA LEU A 192 7.31 10.88 -5.03
C LEU A 192 6.29 11.78 -5.73
N LEU A 193 5.22 12.10 -5.02
CA LEU A 193 4.15 12.99 -5.48
C LEU A 193 4.53 14.44 -5.24
N GLU A 194 5.05 14.75 -4.05
CA GLU A 194 5.40 16.09 -3.58
C GLU A 194 6.58 16.07 -2.61
N GLY A 195 7.18 17.25 -2.42
CA GLY A 195 8.20 17.49 -1.40
C GLY A 195 9.63 17.19 -1.84
N ALA A 196 10.55 17.46 -0.92
CA ALA A 196 11.95 17.12 -1.09
C ALA A 196 12.17 15.63 -0.87
N MET A 197 13.01 15.03 -1.70
CA MET A 197 13.39 13.63 -1.56
C MET A 197 14.35 13.46 -0.37
N PRO A 198 13.95 12.79 0.72
CA PRO A 198 14.88 12.41 1.76
C PRO A 198 15.78 11.29 1.24
N ASP A 199 17.09 11.38 1.55
CA ASP A 199 18.00 10.26 1.30
C ASP A 199 17.89 9.19 2.41
N SER A 200 18.41 8.01 2.12
CA SER A 200 18.32 6.87 3.05
C SER A 200 19.02 7.14 4.39
N LYS A 201 20.11 7.92 4.38
CA LYS A 201 20.86 8.27 5.59
C LYS A 201 20.04 9.18 6.51
N ASN A 202 19.38 10.18 5.94
CA ASN A 202 18.51 11.09 6.68
C ASN A 202 17.29 10.35 7.26
N MET A 203 16.69 9.42 6.47
CA MET A 203 15.58 8.60 6.94
C MET A 203 15.99 7.71 8.12
N ILE A 204 17.12 7.02 8.03
CA ILE A 204 17.64 6.17 9.12
C ILE A 204 18.00 6.97 10.36
N GLU A 205 18.60 8.14 10.20
CA GLU A 205 18.91 9.00 11.34
C GLU A 205 17.63 9.49 12.04
N TYR A 206 16.59 9.83 11.27
CA TYR A 206 15.29 10.17 11.85
C TYR A 206 14.68 8.99 12.63
N ILE A 207 14.72 7.78 12.06
CA ILE A 207 14.25 6.55 12.72
C ILE A 207 15.01 6.32 14.02
N ARG A 208 16.35 6.47 14.01
CA ARG A 208 17.19 6.31 15.19
C ARG A 208 16.80 7.27 16.30
N ARG A 209 16.65 8.56 15.99
CA ARG A 209 16.19 9.58 16.94
C ARG A 209 14.80 9.27 17.49
N TRP A 210 13.90 8.79 16.64
CA TRP A 210 12.56 8.41 17.06
C TRP A 210 12.58 7.25 18.06
N VAL A 211 13.43 6.26 17.85
CA VAL A 211 13.63 5.14 18.80
C VAL A 211 14.25 5.62 20.10
N GLN A 212 15.28 6.49 20.05
CA GLN A 212 16.03 6.96 21.22
C GLN A 212 15.27 7.92 22.13
N LYS A 213 14.37 8.75 21.61
CA LYS A 213 13.68 9.80 22.39
C LYS A 213 12.89 9.28 23.60
N ASN A 214 12.84 7.99 23.85
CA ASN A 214 11.98 7.38 24.85
C ASN A 214 12.49 6.04 25.42
N ILE A 215 13.77 5.97 25.61
CA ILE A 215 14.42 4.99 26.52
C ILE A 215 14.65 5.66 27.84
#